data_b1526efe59d97196bf874cb8e7d00dd1
#
_entry.id   b1526efe59d97196bf874cb8e7d00dd1
#
_cell.length_a   1.000
_cell.length_b   1.000
_cell.length_c   1.000
_cell.angle_alpha   90.00
_cell.angle_beta   90.00
_cell.angle_gamma   90.00
#
_symmetry.space_group_name_H-M   'P 1'
#
loop_
_entity.id
_entity.type
_entity.pdbx_description
1 polymer ?
#
loop_
_entity_poly.entity_id
_entity_poly.type
_entity_poly.pdbx_seq_one_letter_code
_entity_poly.pdbx_strand_id
1 'polypeptide(L)'
;MEKSIDRLKVIDNIEKNIKEKKFNDKVEENDPFMTEEERRELILDFDNLKTKWRNKFKANIARYIVDMITLDANQSTEIIGIENIKDLDSGAIITSNHFSKMDNTVIRYLMHKIGKRKDLFIVVQETNMKMEGEIGWLLKNCYTIPLSSNLDY
;
A
#
# COMPACT_ATOMS: atom_id res chain seq x y z
N MET A 1 12.16 -2.21 24.82
CA MET A 1 11.66 -1.71 23.53
C MET A 1 10.59 -0.68 23.84
N GLU A 2 10.93 0.58 23.74
CA GLU A 2 10.04 1.69 24.03
C GLU A 2 8.90 1.70 23.01
N LYS A 3 7.65 1.62 23.46
CA LYS A 3 6.51 1.75 22.57
C LYS A 3 6.45 3.20 22.11
N SER A 4 6.38 3.45 20.81
CA SER A 4 6.22 4.82 20.33
C SER A 4 4.94 5.43 20.92
N ILE A 5 4.94 6.74 21.15
CA ILE A 5 3.78 7.49 21.68
C ILE A 5 2.54 7.22 20.86
N ASP A 6 2.68 7.11 19.52
CA ASP A 6 1.58 6.80 18.61
C ASP A 6 0.95 5.42 18.88
N ARG A 7 1.76 4.42 19.21
CA ARG A 7 1.23 3.09 19.56
C ARG A 7 0.40 3.10 20.84
N LEU A 8 0.79 3.89 21.82
CA LEU A 8 0.02 4.01 23.07
C LEU A 8 -1.33 4.67 22.81
N LYS A 9 -1.36 5.74 22.02
CA LYS A 9 -2.61 6.40 21.63
C LYS A 9 -3.56 5.48 20.86
N VAL A 10 -3.04 4.68 19.94
CA VAL A 10 -3.85 3.69 19.21
C VAL A 10 -4.44 2.66 20.16
N ILE A 11 -3.67 2.17 21.14
CA ILE A 11 -4.16 1.23 22.15
C ILE A 11 -5.27 1.87 22.97
N ASP A 12 -5.08 3.08 23.46
CA ASP A 12 -6.07 3.83 24.25
C ASP A 12 -7.37 4.06 23.45
N ASN A 13 -7.26 4.40 22.16
CA ASN A 13 -8.42 4.57 21.29
C ASN A 13 -9.15 3.23 21.05
N ILE A 14 -8.44 2.12 20.87
CA ILE A 14 -9.05 0.79 20.78
C ILE A 14 -9.82 0.46 22.05
N GLU A 15 -9.21 0.65 23.22
CA GLU A 15 -9.86 0.37 24.50
C GLU A 15 -11.10 1.24 24.73
N LYS A 16 -11.03 2.52 24.34
CA LYS A 16 -12.16 3.43 24.39
C LYS A 16 -13.29 2.97 23.48
N ASN A 17 -12.97 2.66 22.21
CA ASN A 17 -13.97 2.22 21.24
C ASN A 17 -14.64 0.89 21.65
N ILE A 18 -13.90 -0.02 22.27
CA ILE A 18 -14.48 -1.26 22.84
C ILE A 18 -15.48 -0.94 23.96
N LYS A 19 -15.11 -0.06 24.90
CA LYS A 19 -15.99 0.36 26.02
C LYS A 19 -17.28 1.04 25.52
N GLU A 20 -17.15 1.86 24.45
CA GLU A 20 -18.25 2.58 23.83
C GLU A 20 -19.03 1.75 22.79
N LYS A 21 -18.63 0.50 22.54
CA LYS A 21 -19.17 -0.39 21.48
C LYS A 21 -19.07 0.18 20.07
N LYS A 22 -18.07 1.03 19.82
CA LYS A 22 -17.79 1.68 18.53
C LYS A 22 -16.74 0.91 17.76
N PHE A 23 -17.01 -0.32 17.39
CA PHE A 23 -16.04 -1.25 16.81
C PHE A 23 -15.55 -0.86 15.41
N ASN A 24 -16.28 0.02 14.72
CA ASN A 24 -15.94 0.49 13.37
C ASN A 24 -15.30 1.89 13.36
N ASP A 25 -15.15 2.52 14.54
CA ASP A 25 -14.53 3.84 14.62
C ASP A 25 -13.02 3.73 14.42
N LYS A 26 -12.46 4.77 13.79
CA LYS A 26 -11.02 4.87 13.55
C LYS A 26 -10.26 4.93 14.86
N VAL A 27 -9.10 4.29 14.88
CA VAL A 27 -8.20 4.24 16.04
C VAL A 27 -6.94 5.10 15.86
N GLU A 28 -6.57 5.40 14.62
CA GLU A 28 -5.45 6.28 14.29
C GLU A 28 -5.97 7.72 14.05
N GLU A 29 -5.43 8.69 14.78
CA GLU A 29 -5.87 10.10 14.71
C GLU A 29 -5.60 10.75 13.34
N ASN A 30 -4.56 10.28 12.64
CA ASN A 30 -4.09 10.86 11.38
C ASN A 30 -4.55 10.07 10.14
N ASP A 31 -5.50 9.16 10.30
CA ASP A 31 -6.04 8.41 9.18
C ASP A 31 -6.77 9.35 8.21
N PRO A 32 -6.41 9.39 6.93
CA PRO A 32 -7.06 10.26 5.97
C PRO A 32 -8.56 9.94 5.87
N PHE A 33 -9.38 10.97 5.79
CA PHE A 33 -10.82 10.85 5.56
C PHE A 33 -11.13 11.21 4.10
N MET A 34 -12.04 10.47 3.48
CA MET A 34 -12.58 10.77 2.16
C MET A 34 -14.11 10.83 2.22
N THR A 35 -14.69 11.83 1.55
CA THR A 35 -16.14 11.87 1.30
C THR A 35 -16.52 10.84 0.21
N GLU A 36 -17.80 10.52 0.09
CA GLU A 36 -18.29 9.61 -0.96
C GLU A 36 -18.02 10.16 -2.37
N GLU A 37 -18.17 11.48 -2.56
CA GLU A 37 -17.83 12.12 -3.83
C GLU A 37 -16.36 11.93 -4.19
N GLU A 38 -15.46 12.18 -3.24
CA GLU A 38 -14.01 12.02 -3.45
C GLU A 38 -13.62 10.57 -3.76
N ARG A 39 -14.27 9.60 -3.13
CA ARG A 39 -14.08 8.16 -3.41
C ARG A 39 -14.48 7.83 -4.83
N ARG A 40 -15.68 8.26 -5.23
CA ARG A 40 -16.20 8.06 -6.56
C ARG A 40 -15.31 8.67 -7.63
N GLU A 41 -14.88 9.91 -7.45
CA GLU A 41 -13.96 10.59 -8.36
C GLU A 41 -12.63 9.84 -8.48
N LEU A 42 -12.06 9.40 -7.35
CA LEU A 42 -10.82 8.64 -7.33
C LEU A 42 -10.93 7.36 -8.18
N ILE A 43 -11.99 6.59 -8.01
CA ILE A 43 -12.20 5.34 -8.75
C ILE A 43 -12.40 5.61 -10.24
N LEU A 44 -13.23 6.60 -10.61
CA LEU A 44 -13.49 6.97 -12.00
C LEU A 44 -12.22 7.50 -12.70
N ASP A 45 -11.39 8.27 -11.98
CA ASP A 45 -10.15 8.82 -12.55
C ASP A 45 -9.00 7.80 -12.58
N PHE A 46 -9.13 6.69 -11.88
CA PHE A 46 -8.04 5.72 -11.79
C PHE A 46 -7.63 5.16 -13.16
N ASP A 47 -8.57 4.83 -14.02
CA ASP A 47 -8.30 4.34 -15.38
C ASP A 47 -7.71 5.44 -16.28
N ASN A 48 -8.15 6.68 -16.13
CA ASN A 48 -7.61 7.84 -16.83
C ASN A 48 -6.15 8.13 -16.43
N LEU A 49 -5.80 7.94 -15.17
CA LEU A 49 -4.44 8.14 -14.65
C LEU A 49 -3.43 7.18 -15.28
N LYS A 50 -3.83 5.94 -15.59
CA LYS A 50 -2.94 4.93 -16.19
C LYS A 50 -2.58 5.24 -17.64
N THR A 51 -3.44 5.91 -18.37
CA THR A 51 -3.29 6.13 -19.82
C THR A 51 -2.49 7.37 -20.19
N LYS A 52 -2.40 8.37 -19.30
CA LYS A 52 -1.69 9.62 -19.57
C LYS A 52 -0.17 9.44 -19.53
N TRP A 53 0.52 9.85 -20.60
CA TRP A 53 1.99 9.78 -20.72
C TRP A 53 2.74 10.38 -19.52
N ARG A 54 2.27 11.51 -19.00
CA ARG A 54 2.87 12.17 -17.82
C ARG A 54 2.85 11.27 -16.59
N ASN A 55 1.82 10.45 -16.45
CA ASN A 55 1.69 9.54 -15.31
C ASN A 55 2.65 8.35 -15.44
N LYS A 56 2.89 7.83 -16.66
CA LYS A 56 3.89 6.77 -16.89
C LYS A 56 5.30 7.21 -16.49
N PHE A 57 5.67 8.46 -16.78
CA PHE A 57 6.96 8.99 -16.36
C PHE A 57 7.07 9.10 -14.84
N LYS A 58 6.08 9.69 -14.18
CA LYS A 58 6.02 9.76 -12.71
C LYS A 58 6.04 8.36 -12.09
N ALA A 59 5.31 7.41 -12.66
CA ALA A 59 5.29 6.04 -12.18
C ALA A 59 6.66 5.36 -12.28
N ASN A 60 7.43 5.60 -13.33
CA ASN A 60 8.78 5.07 -13.45
C ASN A 60 9.73 5.65 -12.39
N ILE A 61 9.63 6.95 -12.11
CA ILE A 61 10.42 7.59 -11.05
C ILE A 61 10.01 7.04 -9.69
N ALA A 62 8.71 6.98 -9.38
CA ALA A 62 8.22 6.44 -8.11
C ALA A 62 8.68 5.00 -7.90
N ARG A 63 8.59 4.16 -8.92
CA ARG A 63 9.09 2.78 -8.87
C ARG A 63 10.58 2.72 -8.59
N TYR A 64 11.37 3.53 -9.26
CA TYR A 64 12.81 3.55 -9.03
C TYR A 64 13.14 3.90 -7.57
N ILE A 65 12.48 4.92 -7.02
CA ILE A 65 12.67 5.31 -5.62
C ILE A 65 12.27 4.16 -4.67
N VAL A 66 11.09 3.56 -4.90
CA VAL A 66 10.62 2.44 -4.06
C VAL A 66 11.50 1.20 -4.22
N ASP A 67 12.03 0.94 -5.43
CA ASP A 67 12.99 -0.15 -5.65
C ASP A 67 14.26 0.06 -4.83
N MET A 68 14.80 1.29 -4.78
CA MET A 68 15.97 1.61 -3.97
C MET A 68 15.70 1.37 -2.47
N ILE A 69 14.59 1.88 -1.96
CA ILE A 69 14.16 1.66 -0.57
C ILE A 69 13.98 0.15 -0.29
N THR A 70 13.36 -0.56 -1.23
CA THR A 70 13.12 -2.01 -1.12
C THR A 70 14.43 -2.80 -1.02
N LEU A 71 15.38 -2.50 -1.88
CA LEU A 71 16.66 -3.20 -1.90
C LEU A 71 17.46 -2.91 -0.63
N ASP A 72 17.47 -1.67 -0.17
CA ASP A 72 18.14 -1.28 1.06
C ASP A 72 17.54 -1.97 2.28
N ALA A 73 16.21 -1.93 2.42
CA ALA A 73 15.49 -2.52 3.56
C ALA A 73 15.60 -4.06 3.61
N ASN A 74 15.87 -4.73 2.49
CA ASN A 74 15.83 -6.18 2.38
C ASN A 74 17.20 -6.80 2.08
N GLN A 75 18.31 -6.12 2.38
CA GLN A 75 19.66 -6.63 2.10
C GLN A 75 19.95 -7.98 2.76
N SER A 76 19.39 -8.22 3.95
CA SER A 76 19.55 -9.47 4.71
C SER A 76 18.33 -10.40 4.63
N THR A 77 17.33 -10.07 3.79
CA THR A 77 16.12 -10.88 3.66
C THR A 77 16.38 -12.10 2.79
N GLU A 78 16.15 -13.27 3.34
CA GLU A 78 16.16 -14.54 2.63
C GLU A 78 14.75 -14.90 2.17
N ILE A 79 14.61 -15.38 0.94
CA ILE A 79 13.35 -15.85 0.38
C ILE A 79 13.42 -17.35 0.20
N ILE A 80 12.63 -18.08 0.98
CA ILE A 80 12.54 -19.53 0.91
C ILE A 80 11.39 -19.92 -0.02
N GLY A 81 11.63 -20.88 -0.94
CA GLY A 81 10.59 -21.37 -1.87
C GLY A 81 10.38 -20.50 -3.11
N ILE A 82 11.33 -19.61 -3.45
CA ILE A 82 11.26 -18.76 -4.63
C ILE A 82 11.11 -19.57 -5.94
N GLU A 83 11.63 -20.77 -5.96
CA GLU A 83 11.54 -21.72 -7.08
C GLU A 83 10.09 -22.09 -7.44
N ASN A 84 9.16 -21.99 -6.48
CA ASN A 84 7.76 -22.32 -6.71
C ASN A 84 6.99 -21.27 -7.53
N ILE A 85 7.55 -20.06 -7.64
CA ILE A 85 6.86 -18.92 -8.26
C ILE A 85 7.66 -18.23 -9.38
N LYS A 86 8.94 -18.58 -9.58
CA LYS A 86 9.80 -17.91 -10.57
C LYS A 86 9.27 -18.06 -12.01
N ASP A 87 8.61 -19.17 -12.31
CA ASP A 87 8.11 -19.53 -13.63
C ASP A 87 6.58 -19.28 -13.77
N LEU A 88 6.02 -18.41 -12.92
CA LEU A 88 4.59 -18.08 -12.96
C LEU A 88 4.25 -17.28 -14.23
N ASP A 89 3.54 -17.89 -15.17
CA ASP A 89 3.18 -17.30 -16.46
C ASP A 89 1.79 -16.65 -16.50
N SER A 90 1.00 -16.85 -15.46
CA SER A 90 -0.35 -16.31 -15.33
C SER A 90 -0.41 -15.15 -14.31
N GLY A 91 -1.49 -14.35 -14.36
CA GLY A 91 -1.78 -13.38 -13.31
C GLY A 91 -1.99 -14.07 -11.97
N ALA A 92 -1.51 -13.46 -10.89
CA ALA A 92 -1.61 -14.00 -9.54
C ALA A 92 -1.93 -12.89 -8.53
N ILE A 93 -2.60 -13.26 -7.45
CA ILE A 93 -2.80 -12.41 -6.28
C ILE A 93 -1.85 -12.91 -5.19
N ILE A 94 -0.99 -12.01 -4.69
CA ILE A 94 -0.07 -12.30 -3.60
C ILE A 94 -0.65 -11.68 -2.34
N THR A 95 -0.84 -12.51 -1.32
CA THR A 95 -1.26 -12.05 0.02
C THR A 95 -0.14 -12.30 1.02
N SER A 96 0.00 -11.42 1.99
CA SER A 96 0.97 -11.56 3.07
C SER A 96 0.37 -11.12 4.39
N ASN A 97 0.91 -11.63 5.50
CA ASN A 97 0.63 -11.08 6.80
C ASN A 97 1.20 -9.66 6.89
N HIS A 98 0.50 -8.78 7.60
CA HIS A 98 0.89 -7.38 7.73
C HIS A 98 1.15 -7.04 9.20
N PHE A 99 2.41 -7.06 9.60
CA PHE A 99 2.86 -6.76 10.96
C PHE A 99 3.63 -5.43 11.07
N SER A 100 4.11 -4.92 9.92
CA SER A 100 4.95 -3.74 9.86
C SER A 100 4.65 -2.91 8.63
N LYS A 101 4.86 -1.60 8.72
CA LYS A 101 4.79 -0.68 7.57
C LYS A 101 5.75 -1.07 6.43
N MET A 102 6.77 -1.87 6.73
CA MET A 102 7.79 -2.31 5.75
C MET A 102 7.42 -3.63 5.05
N ASP A 103 6.36 -4.33 5.43
CA ASP A 103 6.02 -5.64 4.86
C ASP A 103 5.80 -5.60 3.34
N ASN A 104 5.26 -4.50 2.83
CA ASN A 104 5.11 -4.29 1.39
C ASN A 104 6.45 -4.28 0.63
N THR A 105 7.57 -3.96 1.29
CA THR A 105 8.89 -4.01 0.66
C THR A 105 9.34 -5.44 0.41
N VAL A 106 8.93 -6.40 1.25
CA VAL A 106 9.28 -7.83 1.08
C VAL A 106 8.64 -8.38 -0.21
N ILE A 107 7.38 -8.07 -0.46
CA ILE A 107 6.70 -8.50 -1.70
C ILE A 107 7.36 -7.86 -2.93
N ARG A 108 7.72 -6.58 -2.86
CA ARG A 108 8.46 -5.91 -3.94
C ARG A 108 9.84 -6.53 -4.17
N TYR A 109 10.54 -6.89 -3.08
CA TYR A 109 11.83 -7.56 -3.14
C TYR A 109 11.71 -8.94 -3.81
N LEU A 110 10.69 -9.72 -3.46
CA LEU A 110 10.36 -10.97 -4.12
C LEU A 110 10.18 -10.77 -5.64
N MET A 111 9.36 -9.79 -6.04
CA MET A 111 9.11 -9.49 -7.45
C MET A 111 10.37 -9.00 -8.19
N HIS A 112 11.26 -8.32 -7.47
CA HIS A 112 12.57 -7.96 -8.01
C HIS A 112 13.42 -9.19 -8.27
N LYS A 113 13.50 -10.14 -7.32
CA LYS A 113 14.28 -11.38 -7.43
C LYS A 113 13.83 -12.27 -8.57
N ILE A 114 12.54 -12.35 -8.87
CA ILE A 114 12.00 -13.14 -9.99
C ILE A 114 11.92 -12.35 -11.32
N GLY A 115 12.43 -11.11 -11.35
CA GLY A 115 12.46 -10.29 -12.57
C GLY A 115 11.11 -9.69 -12.99
N LYS A 116 10.05 -9.83 -12.18
CA LYS A 116 8.66 -9.38 -12.50
C LYS A 116 8.27 -8.08 -11.79
N ARG A 117 9.22 -7.28 -11.33
CA ARG A 117 8.96 -6.04 -10.58
C ARG A 117 8.06 -5.02 -11.31
N LYS A 118 8.06 -5.04 -12.65
CA LYS A 118 7.27 -4.11 -13.46
C LYS A 118 5.78 -4.48 -13.51
N ASP A 119 5.46 -5.72 -13.21
CA ASP A 119 4.12 -6.28 -13.31
C ASP A 119 3.37 -6.22 -11.97
N LEU A 120 4.05 -5.76 -10.91
CA LEU A 120 3.47 -5.65 -9.59
C LEU A 120 2.56 -4.44 -9.47
N PHE A 121 1.32 -4.69 -9.07
CA PHE A 121 0.36 -3.71 -8.58
C PHE A 121 0.13 -3.94 -7.10
N ILE A 122 0.00 -2.87 -6.32
CA ILE A 122 -0.29 -2.96 -4.88
C ILE A 122 -1.68 -2.42 -4.63
N VAL A 123 -2.51 -3.24 -4.00
CA VAL A 123 -3.85 -2.85 -3.57
C VAL A 123 -3.74 -2.14 -2.22
N VAL A 124 -4.33 -0.97 -2.11
CA VAL A 124 -4.39 -0.19 -0.88
C VAL A 124 -5.79 0.33 -0.63
N GLN A 125 -6.13 0.58 0.61
CA GLN A 125 -7.36 1.27 0.94
C GLN A 125 -7.40 2.66 0.27
N GLU A 126 -8.51 3.05 -0.32
CA GLU A 126 -8.67 4.29 -1.07
C GLU A 126 -8.26 5.55 -0.29
N THR A 127 -8.55 5.59 1.02
CA THR A 127 -8.18 6.72 1.88
C THR A 127 -6.67 6.97 1.92
N ASN A 128 -5.84 5.94 1.75
CA ASN A 128 -4.38 6.07 1.69
C ASN A 128 -3.92 6.89 0.47
N MET A 129 -4.74 6.99 -0.57
CA MET A 129 -4.45 7.85 -1.72
C MET A 129 -4.53 9.35 -1.38
N LYS A 130 -5.14 9.71 -0.24
CA LYS A 130 -5.17 11.10 0.27
C LYS A 130 -3.97 11.47 1.13
N MET A 131 -3.11 10.52 1.48
CA MET A 131 -1.90 10.82 2.23
C MET A 131 -1.10 11.91 1.53
N GLU A 132 -0.58 12.84 2.33
CA GLU A 132 0.26 13.94 1.88
C GLU A 132 1.75 13.58 1.94
N GLY A 133 2.59 14.46 1.43
CA GLY A 133 4.03 14.32 1.45
C GLY A 133 4.58 13.25 0.50
N GLU A 134 5.80 12.79 0.78
CA GLU A 134 6.55 11.87 -0.08
C GLU A 134 5.86 10.50 -0.20
N ILE A 135 5.35 9.97 0.92
CA ILE A 135 4.66 8.68 0.95
C ILE A 135 3.38 8.75 0.11
N GLY A 136 2.59 9.81 0.27
CA GLY A 136 1.37 10.00 -0.52
C GLY A 136 1.68 10.13 -2.02
N TRP A 137 2.76 10.83 -2.37
CA TRP A 137 3.20 10.93 -3.76
C TRP A 137 3.61 9.56 -4.34
N LEU A 138 4.36 8.76 -3.58
CA LEU A 138 4.73 7.40 -3.98
C LEU A 138 3.52 6.51 -4.17
N LEU A 139 2.57 6.50 -3.23
CA LEU A 139 1.33 5.72 -3.33
C LEU A 139 0.54 6.08 -4.59
N LYS A 140 0.37 7.37 -4.88
CA LYS A 140 -0.36 7.85 -6.07
C LYS A 140 0.31 7.48 -7.40
N ASN A 141 1.60 7.22 -7.42
CA ASN A 141 2.36 7.02 -8.66
C ASN A 141 2.97 5.61 -8.81
N CYS A 142 2.93 4.75 -7.80
CA CYS A 142 3.65 3.47 -7.80
C CYS A 142 2.78 2.26 -8.21
N TYR A 143 1.92 2.39 -9.22
CA TYR A 143 1.00 1.35 -9.67
C TYR A 143 0.15 0.78 -8.53
N THR A 144 -0.40 1.70 -7.77
CA THR A 144 -1.27 1.39 -6.64
C THR A 144 -2.71 1.33 -7.14
N ILE A 145 -3.44 0.30 -6.72
CA ILE A 145 -4.86 0.13 -7.02
C ILE A 145 -5.64 0.51 -5.76
N PRO A 146 -6.45 1.57 -5.80
CA PRO A 146 -7.32 1.89 -4.69
C PRO A 146 -8.43 0.84 -4.56
N LEU A 147 -8.61 0.33 -3.35
CA LEU A 147 -9.73 -0.55 -3.01
C LEU A 147 -10.77 0.28 -2.26
N SER A 148 -11.97 0.37 -2.83
CA SER A 148 -13.07 1.05 -2.18
C SER A 148 -13.60 0.23 -1.00
N SER A 149 -13.96 0.91 0.08
CA SER A 149 -14.75 0.35 1.18
C SER A 149 -16.25 0.33 0.88
N ASN A 150 -16.69 1.01 -0.18
CA ASN A 150 -18.06 0.98 -0.67
C ASN A 150 -18.19 -0.11 -1.75
N LEU A 151 -19.14 -1.03 -1.56
CA LEU A 151 -19.40 -2.16 -2.48
C LEU A 151 -20.15 -1.75 -3.75
N ASP A 152 -20.60 -0.51 -3.85
CA ASP A 152 -21.33 0.02 -5.02
C ASP A 152 -20.39 0.53 -6.13
N TYR A 153 -19.08 0.41 -5.95
CA TYR A 153 -18.06 0.86 -6.92
C TYR A 153 -17.13 -0.27 -7.34
#